data_970fa11e4dd31bb69950f8f02c88783d
#
_entry.id   970fa11e4dd31bb69950f8f02c88783d
#
_cell.length_a   1.000
_cell.length_b   1.000
_cell.length_c   1.000
_cell.angle_alpha   90.00
_cell.angle_beta   90.00
_cell.angle_gamma   90.00
#
_symmetry.space_group_name_H-M   'P 1'
#
loop_
_entity.id
_entity.type
_entity.pdbx_description
1 polymer ?
#
loop_
_entity_poly.entity_id
_entity_poly.type
_entity_poly.pdbx_seq_one_letter_code
_entity_poly.pdbx_strand_id
1 'polypeptide(L)'
;MKSQISNQVFVSLDLETTGLNLDNDEIIEIGAIKFQNEKVLGTFKSFVKPPRMIPAFVSLMTGITNDDVNDAPELDEISADLTAFVGDSAIVGQNISFDLSFLQKRGIHFRGPVYDTL
;
A
#
# COMPACT_ATOMS: atom_id res chain seq x y z
N MET A 1 -20.44 23.23 1.05
CA MET A 1 -20.64 21.78 1.13
C MET A 1 -19.86 21.05 0.07
N LYS A 2 -20.21 21.22 -1.20
CA LYS A 2 -19.44 20.62 -2.28
C LYS A 2 -17.97 21.02 -2.23
N SER A 3 -17.68 22.27 -1.93
CA SER A 3 -16.31 22.76 -1.90
C SER A 3 -15.46 22.05 -0.83
N GLN A 4 -16.05 21.74 0.34
CA GLN A 4 -15.34 21.04 1.39
C GLN A 4 -15.01 19.60 1.00
N ILE A 5 -15.98 18.91 0.39
CA ILE A 5 -15.76 17.56 -0.11
C ILE A 5 -14.74 17.56 -1.24
N SER A 6 -14.86 18.55 -2.13
CA SER A 6 -13.98 18.67 -3.29
C SER A 6 -12.52 18.95 -2.91
N ASN A 7 -12.31 19.57 -1.73
CA ASN A 7 -10.96 19.94 -1.31
C ASN A 7 -10.26 18.82 -0.55
N GLN A 8 -10.96 17.74 -0.23
CA GLN A 8 -10.33 16.65 0.49
C GLN A 8 -9.36 15.89 -0.41
N VAL A 9 -8.18 15.62 0.13
CA VAL A 9 -7.18 14.82 -0.55
C VAL A 9 -7.33 13.37 -0.10
N PHE A 10 -7.35 12.48 -1.07
CA PHE A 10 -7.44 11.05 -0.86
C PHE A 10 -6.18 10.34 -1.34
N VAL A 11 -5.84 9.25 -0.69
CA VAL A 11 -4.85 8.31 -1.19
C VAL A 11 -5.55 6.96 -1.32
N SER A 12 -5.62 6.44 -2.55
CA SER A 12 -6.03 5.06 -2.74
C SER A 12 -4.81 4.17 -2.52
N LEU A 13 -4.99 3.14 -1.70
CA LEU A 13 -3.89 2.27 -1.28
C LEU A 13 -4.24 0.83 -1.61
N ASP A 14 -3.27 0.12 -2.16
CA ASP A 14 -3.39 -1.29 -2.48
C ASP A 14 -2.06 -1.99 -2.27
N LEU A 15 -2.09 -3.15 -1.64
CA LEU A 15 -0.91 -3.97 -1.41
C LEU A 15 -1.05 -5.30 -2.12
N GLU A 16 0.08 -5.85 -2.56
CA GLU A 16 0.18 -7.27 -2.88
C GLU A 16 1.01 -7.95 -1.80
N THR A 17 0.52 -9.07 -1.32
CA THR A 17 1.17 -9.85 -0.25
C THR A 17 1.31 -11.29 -0.66
N THR A 18 2.14 -12.03 0.08
CA THR A 18 2.33 -13.47 -0.20
C THR A 18 1.18 -14.34 0.31
N GLY A 19 0.26 -13.76 1.07
CA GLY A 19 -0.90 -14.47 1.60
C GLY A 19 -1.65 -13.63 2.60
N LEU A 20 -2.51 -14.27 3.39
CA LEU A 20 -3.45 -13.58 4.28
C LEU A 20 -3.00 -13.54 5.74
N ASN A 21 -1.90 -14.21 6.08
CA ASN A 21 -1.46 -14.33 7.46
C ASN A 21 -0.54 -13.17 7.82
N LEU A 22 -0.97 -12.31 8.75
CA LEU A 22 -0.22 -11.12 9.15
C LEU A 22 1.15 -11.45 9.74
N ASP A 23 1.29 -12.60 10.39
CA ASP A 23 2.53 -12.99 11.05
C ASP A 23 3.53 -13.66 10.13
N ASN A 24 3.04 -14.39 9.13
CA ASN A 24 3.88 -15.24 8.29
C ASN A 24 4.02 -14.74 6.85
N ASP A 25 3.10 -13.92 6.38
CA ASP A 25 3.13 -13.45 5.01
C ASP A 25 3.73 -12.05 4.92
N GLU A 26 4.20 -11.71 3.74
CA GLU A 26 5.00 -10.51 3.50
C GLU A 26 4.37 -9.63 2.43
N ILE A 27 4.61 -8.31 2.55
CA ILE A 27 4.25 -7.34 1.51
C ILE A 27 5.28 -7.47 0.39
N ILE A 28 4.82 -7.55 -0.85
CA ILE A 28 5.70 -7.64 -2.02
C ILE A 28 5.49 -6.52 -3.03
N GLU A 29 4.42 -5.75 -2.90
CA GLU A 29 4.22 -4.55 -3.70
C GLU A 29 3.31 -3.58 -2.97
N ILE A 30 3.61 -2.28 -3.10
CA ILE A 30 2.79 -1.20 -2.58
C ILE A 30 2.41 -0.29 -3.74
N GLY A 31 1.12 -0.01 -3.88
CA GLY A 31 0.63 0.97 -4.82
C GLY A 31 -0.23 2.00 -4.10
N ALA A 32 0.00 3.27 -4.40
CA ALA A 32 -0.78 4.36 -3.82
C ALA A 32 -0.93 5.48 -4.84
N ILE A 33 -2.13 6.04 -4.91
CA ILE A 33 -2.42 7.16 -5.80
C ILE A 33 -3.06 8.26 -4.96
N LYS A 34 -2.46 9.44 -4.99
CA LYS A 34 -2.99 10.61 -4.30
C LYS A 34 -3.81 11.43 -5.28
N PHE A 35 -5.01 11.79 -4.89
CA PHE A 35 -5.89 12.54 -5.78
C PHE A 35 -6.77 13.50 -4.99
N GLN A 36 -7.23 14.52 -5.70
CA GLN A 36 -8.16 15.51 -5.18
C GLN A 36 -9.14 15.82 -6.31
N ASN A 37 -10.42 15.61 -6.06
CA ASN A 37 -11.43 15.64 -7.11
C ASN A 37 -11.09 14.60 -8.19
N GLU A 38 -10.98 15.00 -9.43
CA GLU A 38 -10.63 14.13 -10.54
C GLU A 38 -9.16 14.24 -10.94
N LYS A 39 -8.37 14.95 -10.13
CA LYS A 39 -6.99 15.25 -10.46
C LYS A 39 -6.04 14.36 -9.65
N VAL A 40 -5.16 13.65 -10.34
CA VAL A 40 -4.09 12.88 -9.71
C VAL A 40 -2.98 13.84 -9.31
N LEU A 41 -2.65 13.84 -8.01
CA LEU A 41 -1.59 14.69 -7.47
C LEU A 41 -0.25 13.98 -7.43
N GLY A 42 -0.24 12.66 -7.36
CA GLY A 42 0.99 11.89 -7.32
C GLY A 42 0.72 10.41 -7.23
N THR A 43 1.76 9.62 -7.45
CA THR A 43 1.71 8.16 -7.33
C THR A 43 2.92 7.68 -6.56
N PHE A 44 2.72 6.60 -5.82
CA PHE A 44 3.77 5.87 -5.15
C PHE A 44 3.61 4.41 -5.54
N LYS A 45 4.63 3.84 -6.15
CA LYS A 45 4.57 2.43 -6.53
C LYS A 45 5.94 1.81 -6.37
N SER A 46 6.00 0.71 -5.63
CA SER A 46 7.27 0.02 -5.41
C SER A 46 7.02 -1.46 -5.16
N PHE A 47 7.83 -2.30 -5.80
CA PHE A 47 8.02 -3.64 -5.30
C PHE A 47 8.74 -3.57 -3.95
N VAL A 48 8.55 -4.59 -3.13
CA VAL A 48 9.20 -4.71 -1.83
C VAL A 48 9.89 -6.04 -1.78
N LYS A 49 11.16 -6.02 -1.40
CA LYS A 49 11.93 -7.26 -1.26
C LYS A 49 11.54 -7.94 0.05
N PRO A 50 10.93 -9.13 -0.02
CA PRO A 50 10.57 -9.85 1.21
C PRO A 50 11.80 -10.56 1.78
N PRO A 51 11.76 -10.94 3.07
CA PRO A 51 12.89 -11.65 3.68
C PRO A 51 13.02 -13.10 3.21
N ARG A 52 12.01 -13.63 2.52
CA ARG A 52 12.00 -15.01 2.00
C ARG A 52 11.57 -15.00 0.55
N MET A 53 11.90 -16.06 -0.16
CA MET A 53 11.47 -16.21 -1.56
C MET A 53 9.95 -16.30 -1.66
N ILE A 54 9.43 -15.74 -2.73
CA ILE A 54 8.00 -15.81 -3.03
C ILE A 54 7.69 -17.24 -3.51
N PRO A 55 6.71 -17.92 -2.88
CA PRO A 55 6.30 -19.25 -3.36
C PRO A 55 5.77 -19.18 -4.79
N ALA A 56 5.98 -20.25 -5.55
CA ALA A 56 5.61 -20.28 -6.97
C ALA A 56 4.13 -19.99 -7.19
N PHE A 57 3.25 -20.51 -6.33
CA PHE A 57 1.81 -20.28 -6.51
C PHE A 57 1.42 -18.81 -6.31
N VAL A 58 2.16 -18.09 -5.45
CA VAL A 58 1.92 -16.65 -5.25
C VAL A 58 2.32 -15.89 -6.51
N SER A 59 3.45 -16.24 -7.13
CA SER A 59 3.86 -15.62 -8.38
C SER A 59 2.83 -15.84 -9.48
N LEU A 60 2.23 -17.03 -9.53
CA LEU A 60 1.16 -17.31 -10.50
C LEU A 60 -0.07 -16.44 -10.25
N MET A 61 -0.44 -16.21 -8.99
CA MET A 61 -1.64 -15.46 -8.65
C MET A 61 -1.46 -13.95 -8.80
N THR A 62 -0.30 -13.44 -8.42
CA THR A 62 -0.04 -12.00 -8.39
C THR A 62 0.66 -11.48 -9.64
N GLY A 63 1.34 -12.35 -10.35
CA GLY A 63 2.21 -11.97 -11.46
C GLY A 63 3.57 -11.43 -11.01
N ILE A 64 3.83 -11.40 -9.70
CA ILE A 64 5.08 -10.87 -9.16
C ILE A 64 6.04 -12.03 -8.90
N THR A 65 7.23 -11.94 -9.48
CA THR A 65 8.23 -13.00 -9.41
C THR A 65 9.35 -12.63 -8.45
N ASN A 66 10.16 -13.63 -8.09
CA ASN A 66 11.36 -13.38 -7.29
C ASN A 66 12.33 -12.43 -8.00
N ASP A 67 12.39 -12.48 -9.32
CA ASP A 67 13.22 -11.55 -10.09
C ASP A 67 12.73 -10.12 -9.94
N ASP A 68 11.41 -9.90 -9.89
CA ASP A 68 10.86 -8.57 -9.75
C ASP A 68 11.25 -7.90 -8.42
N VAL A 69 11.35 -8.69 -7.36
CA VAL A 69 11.61 -8.16 -6.01
C VAL A 69 13.07 -8.30 -5.58
N ASN A 70 13.88 -8.99 -6.35
CA ASN A 70 15.26 -9.30 -5.95
C ASN A 70 16.10 -8.06 -5.70
N ASP A 71 15.94 -7.04 -6.53
CA ASP A 71 16.65 -5.76 -6.42
C ASP A 71 15.77 -4.64 -5.85
N ALA A 72 14.57 -4.99 -5.38
CA ALA A 72 13.66 -4.01 -4.79
C ALA A 72 14.13 -3.61 -3.39
N PRO A 73 13.70 -2.44 -2.91
CA PRO A 73 14.00 -2.05 -1.53
C PRO A 73 13.26 -2.93 -0.54
N GLU A 74 13.82 -3.09 0.63
CA GLU A 74 13.11 -3.68 1.75
C GLU A 74 12.11 -2.68 2.31
N LEU A 75 11.11 -3.16 3.03
CA LEU A 75 10.03 -2.30 3.53
C LEU A 75 10.57 -1.14 4.39
N ASP A 76 11.55 -1.42 5.24
CA ASP A 76 12.14 -0.40 6.10
C ASP A 76 12.74 0.76 5.31
N GLU A 77 13.25 0.48 4.12
CA GLU A 77 13.90 1.51 3.31
C GLU A 77 12.91 2.50 2.70
N ILE A 78 11.65 2.08 2.51
CA ILE A 78 10.64 2.93 1.86
C ILE A 78 9.55 3.39 2.81
N SER A 79 9.56 2.94 4.06
CA SER A 79 8.47 3.25 4.99
C SER A 79 8.34 4.74 5.26
N ALA A 80 9.44 5.46 5.40
CA ALA A 80 9.40 6.91 5.63
C ALA A 80 8.84 7.66 4.41
N ASP A 81 9.24 7.24 3.21
CA ASP A 81 8.74 7.86 1.97
C ASP A 81 7.25 7.59 1.79
N LEU A 82 6.80 6.39 2.08
CA LEU A 82 5.37 6.06 2.00
C LEU A 82 4.57 6.87 3.01
N THR A 83 5.03 6.95 4.24
CA THR A 83 4.38 7.73 5.30
C THR A 83 4.28 9.20 4.92
N ALA A 84 5.35 9.77 4.38
CA ALA A 84 5.37 11.15 3.92
C ALA A 84 4.42 11.36 2.74
N PHE A 85 4.38 10.41 1.81
CA PHE A 85 3.47 10.50 0.66
C PHE A 85 2.01 10.50 1.10
N VAL A 86 1.62 9.62 2.00
CA VAL A 86 0.24 9.55 2.48
C VAL A 86 -0.10 10.75 3.36
N GLY A 87 0.80 11.12 4.26
CA GLY A 87 0.59 12.25 5.18
C GLY A 87 -0.70 12.12 5.96
N ASP A 88 -1.49 13.19 5.97
CA ASP A 88 -2.78 13.25 6.65
C ASP A 88 -3.97 12.98 5.72
N SER A 89 -3.71 12.57 4.49
CA SER A 89 -4.75 12.33 3.50
C SER A 89 -5.73 11.26 3.96
N ALA A 90 -6.97 11.37 3.53
CA ALA A 90 -7.93 10.29 3.70
C ALA A 90 -7.47 9.08 2.89
N ILE A 91 -7.62 7.89 3.45
CA ILE A 91 -7.19 6.65 2.82
C ILE A 91 -8.41 5.89 2.34
N VAL A 92 -8.36 5.44 1.11
CA VAL A 92 -9.48 4.72 0.49
C VAL A 92 -8.94 3.46 -0.19
N GLY A 93 -9.72 2.39 -0.15
CA GLY A 93 -9.37 1.16 -0.82
C GLY A 93 -10.39 0.08 -0.59
N GLN A 94 -10.31 -0.96 -1.41
CA GLN A 94 -11.16 -2.13 -1.27
C GLN A 94 -10.53 -3.05 -0.22
N ASN A 95 -11.34 -3.43 0.77
CA ASN A 95 -10.87 -4.24 1.90
C ASN A 95 -9.66 -3.61 2.57
N ILE A 96 -9.70 -2.30 2.74
CA ILE A 96 -8.55 -1.50 3.16
C ILE A 96 -8.04 -1.87 4.55
N SER A 97 -8.92 -2.37 5.43
CA SER A 97 -8.52 -2.78 6.78
C SER A 97 -7.46 -3.88 6.75
N PHE A 98 -7.58 -4.79 5.78
CA PHE A 98 -6.60 -5.86 5.59
C PHE A 98 -5.23 -5.27 5.25
N ASP A 99 -5.19 -4.38 4.27
CA ASP A 99 -3.93 -3.75 3.84
C ASP A 99 -3.30 -2.94 4.98
N LEU A 100 -4.11 -2.16 5.69
CA LEU A 100 -3.62 -1.37 6.81
C LEU A 100 -3.09 -2.24 7.93
N SER A 101 -3.71 -3.40 8.18
CA SER A 101 -3.24 -4.33 9.21
C SER A 101 -1.83 -4.84 8.91
N PHE A 102 -1.53 -5.14 7.64
CA PHE A 102 -0.18 -5.55 7.25
C PHE A 102 0.84 -4.44 7.51
N LEU A 103 0.49 -3.20 7.19
CA LEU A 103 1.38 -2.06 7.41
C LEU A 103 1.54 -1.76 8.90
N GLN A 104 0.45 -1.78 9.65
CA GLN A 104 0.46 -1.48 11.09
C GLN A 104 1.27 -2.52 11.87
N LYS A 105 1.16 -3.78 11.50
CA LYS A 105 1.95 -4.85 12.11
C LYS A 105 3.44 -4.59 11.97
N ARG A 106 3.82 -3.87 10.93
CA ARG A 106 5.21 -3.54 10.62
C ARG A 106 5.59 -2.11 11.01
N GLY A 107 4.78 -1.49 11.86
CA GLY A 107 5.09 -0.18 12.42
C GLY A 107 4.75 1.01 11.53
N ILE A 108 3.99 0.80 10.46
CA ILE A 108 3.59 1.88 9.56
C ILE A 108 2.15 2.27 9.84
N HIS A 109 1.95 3.51 10.29
CA HIS A 109 0.64 4.02 10.68
C HIS A 109 0.36 5.34 9.97
N PHE A 110 -0.92 5.54 9.62
CA PHE A 110 -1.35 6.78 8.97
C PHE A 110 -2.37 7.48 9.87
N ARG A 111 -2.50 8.80 9.71
CA ARG A 111 -3.31 9.64 10.58
C ARG A 111 -4.67 9.99 10.00
N GLY A 112 -4.84 9.90 8.70
CA GLY A 112 -6.07 10.30 8.06
C GLY A 112 -7.22 9.33 8.27
N PRO A 113 -8.45 9.76 7.97
CA PRO A 113 -9.60 8.86 8.04
C PRO A 113 -9.52 7.78 6.97
N VAL A 114 -10.22 6.67 7.23
CA VAL A 114 -10.14 5.48 6.36
C VAL A 114 -11.55 5.17 5.84
N TYR A 115 -11.64 4.96 4.53
CA TYR A 115 -12.90 4.61 3.88
C TYR A 115 -12.71 3.32 3.07
N ASP A 116 -13.56 2.34 3.34
CA ASP A 116 -13.56 1.09 2.58
C ASP A 116 -14.55 1.22 1.43
N THR A 117 -14.10 0.92 0.23
CA THR A 117 -14.92 1.04 -0.99
C THR A 117 -15.59 -0.28 -1.39
N LEU A 118 -15.58 -1.24 -0.56
CA LEU A 118 -16.03 -2.58 -0.79
C LEU A 118 -17.36 -2.73 -1.52
#